data_bdfac66e8a4f0b9c227da46629d2c3ec
#
_entry.id   bdfac66e8a4f0b9c227da46629d2c3ec
#
_cell.length_a   1.000
_cell.length_b   1.000
_cell.length_c   1.000
_cell.angle_alpha   90.00
_cell.angle_beta   90.00
_cell.angle_gamma   90.00
#
_symmetry.space_group_name_H-M   'P 1'
#
loop_
_entity.id
_entity.type
_entity.pdbx_description
1 polymer ?
#
loop_
_entity_poly.entity_id
_entity_poly.type
_entity_poly.pdbx_seq_one_letter_code
_entity_poly.pdbx_strand_id
1 'polypeptide(L)'
;ADGSWNYANGIASQAGLESGNFHYGPGDVKFKDLDGNGKIDGGKGTADDHGDLKVIGNSMPRYEYSFHLGGAWKGIDLDLYFQGVGKREDWTTSSLNLPAMVHADVAIYSHQTSYNKVLWNSDYTAITGYEVNQGNRYPRLYRGTNNSGGTVSGIANGCNNYYPQSRYLTDMSYLRLKNVTVGYTLPKEWTRKAYIEKAR
;
A
#
# COMPACT_ATOMS: atom_id res chain seq x y z
N ALA A 1 -21.32 6.37 -28.76
CA ALA A 1 -20.87 5.27 -27.90
C ALA A 1 -21.69 5.34 -26.63
N ASP A 2 -22.30 4.25 -26.23
CA ASP A 2 -23.23 4.13 -25.09
C ASP A 2 -22.52 4.17 -23.73
N GLY A 3 -21.21 4.40 -23.69
CA GLY A 3 -20.41 4.40 -22.47
C GLY A 3 -20.08 3.03 -21.90
N SER A 4 -20.60 1.95 -22.51
CA SER A 4 -20.25 0.61 -22.06
C SER A 4 -18.85 0.25 -22.54
N TRP A 5 -18.01 -0.17 -21.60
CA TRP A 5 -16.70 -0.75 -21.92
C TRP A 5 -16.90 -2.21 -22.28
N ASN A 6 -16.60 -2.55 -23.54
CA ASN A 6 -16.48 -3.95 -23.93
C ASN A 6 -15.23 -4.53 -23.29
N TYR A 7 -15.42 -5.30 -22.23
CA TYR A 7 -14.34 -6.08 -21.66
C TYR A 7 -13.84 -7.06 -22.74
N ALA A 8 -12.55 -6.97 -23.07
CA ALA A 8 -11.95 -7.85 -24.04
C ALA A 8 -12.11 -9.32 -23.59
N ASN A 9 -12.17 -10.24 -24.57
CA ASN A 9 -12.29 -11.68 -24.30
C ASN A 9 -11.28 -12.12 -23.21
N GLY A 10 -11.79 -12.76 -22.17
CA GLY A 10 -10.99 -13.25 -21.03
C GLY A 10 -10.76 -12.23 -19.91
N ILE A 11 -11.41 -11.07 -19.93
CA ILE A 11 -11.45 -10.14 -18.80
C ILE A 11 -12.85 -10.25 -18.17
N ALA A 12 -12.87 -10.57 -16.87
CA ALA A 12 -14.11 -10.59 -16.11
C ALA A 12 -14.74 -9.19 -16.01
N SER A 13 -16.06 -9.13 -16.09
CA SER A 13 -16.79 -7.87 -16.03
C SER A 13 -16.68 -7.23 -14.64
N GLN A 14 -16.24 -5.98 -14.57
CA GLN A 14 -16.20 -5.17 -13.35
C GLN A 14 -17.38 -4.19 -13.24
N ALA A 15 -18.39 -4.35 -14.09
CA ALA A 15 -19.54 -3.44 -14.14
C ALA A 15 -20.26 -3.30 -12.80
N GLY A 16 -20.29 -4.35 -11.98
CA GLY A 16 -20.87 -4.30 -10.63
C GLY A 16 -20.14 -3.40 -9.65
N LEU A 17 -18.88 -3.04 -9.95
CA LEU A 17 -18.07 -2.13 -9.15
C LEU A 17 -18.11 -0.69 -9.66
N GLU A 18 -18.73 -0.43 -10.80
CA GLU A 18 -18.86 0.90 -11.36
C GLU A 18 -19.87 1.73 -10.58
N SER A 19 -19.65 3.03 -10.49
CA SER A 19 -20.53 3.93 -9.76
C SER A 19 -20.53 5.33 -10.36
N GLY A 20 -21.70 5.93 -10.45
CA GLY A 20 -21.87 7.25 -11.06
C GLY A 20 -21.42 7.26 -12.52
N ASN A 21 -20.53 8.19 -12.87
CA ASN A 21 -19.97 8.33 -14.20
C ASN A 21 -18.64 7.56 -14.37
N PHE A 22 -18.25 6.77 -13.38
CA PHE A 22 -17.02 5.98 -13.45
C PHE A 22 -17.28 4.66 -14.16
N HIS A 23 -16.51 4.41 -15.21
CA HIS A 23 -16.46 3.14 -15.91
C HIS A 23 -15.01 2.69 -16.02
N TYR A 24 -14.76 1.41 -15.74
CA TYR A 24 -13.44 0.82 -15.89
C TYR A 24 -12.99 0.82 -17.34
N GLY A 25 -11.72 1.09 -17.57
CA GLY A 25 -11.14 1.13 -18.90
C GLY A 25 -9.62 0.96 -18.88
N PRO A 26 -8.99 1.12 -20.06
CA PRO A 26 -7.54 1.05 -20.15
C PRO A 26 -6.85 1.99 -19.15
N GLY A 27 -5.92 1.44 -18.36
CA GLY A 27 -5.22 2.19 -17.34
C GLY A 27 -5.81 2.09 -15.92
N ASP A 28 -6.98 1.47 -15.77
CA ASP A 28 -7.58 1.19 -14.47
C ASP A 28 -7.12 -0.14 -13.88
N VAL A 29 -7.47 -0.39 -12.63
CA VAL A 29 -7.17 -1.65 -11.94
C VAL A 29 -8.03 -2.77 -12.50
N LYS A 30 -7.38 -3.87 -12.88
CA LYS A 30 -8.04 -5.12 -13.22
C LYS A 30 -8.07 -6.03 -12.00
N PHE A 31 -9.24 -6.27 -11.44
CA PHE A 31 -9.43 -7.25 -10.39
C PHE A 31 -9.41 -8.67 -10.96
N LYS A 32 -9.08 -9.62 -10.11
CA LYS A 32 -9.01 -11.02 -10.50
C LYS A 32 -10.33 -11.72 -10.15
N ASP A 33 -10.95 -12.33 -11.14
CA ASP A 33 -12.04 -13.26 -10.98
C ASP A 33 -11.51 -14.52 -10.25
N LEU A 34 -11.97 -14.77 -9.04
CA LEU A 34 -11.50 -15.85 -8.19
C LEU A 34 -12.40 -17.07 -8.25
N ASP A 35 -13.69 -16.89 -8.49
CA ASP A 35 -14.67 -17.99 -8.58
C ASP A 35 -14.91 -18.44 -10.03
N GLY A 36 -14.44 -17.68 -11.04
CA GLY A 36 -14.49 -18.03 -12.43
C GLY A 36 -15.86 -17.78 -13.08
N ASN A 37 -16.70 -16.94 -12.47
CA ASN A 37 -18.05 -16.69 -12.96
C ASN A 37 -18.10 -15.62 -14.07
N GLY A 38 -16.96 -14.99 -14.42
CA GLY A 38 -16.83 -13.96 -15.45
C GLY A 38 -17.25 -12.56 -15.00
N LYS A 39 -17.47 -12.36 -13.71
CA LYS A 39 -17.81 -11.07 -13.09
C LYS A 39 -16.93 -10.84 -11.87
N ILE A 40 -16.76 -9.60 -11.49
CA ILE A 40 -16.09 -9.24 -10.22
C ILE A 40 -17.16 -8.74 -9.25
N ASP A 41 -17.41 -9.53 -8.21
CA ASP A 41 -18.42 -9.20 -7.19
C ASP A 41 -18.06 -9.81 -5.83
N GLY A 42 -18.85 -9.48 -4.80
CA GLY A 42 -18.66 -9.97 -3.45
C GLY A 42 -19.52 -11.21 -3.11
N GLY A 43 -20.14 -11.84 -4.11
CA GLY A 43 -21.08 -12.92 -3.88
C GLY A 43 -22.22 -12.50 -2.93
N LYS A 44 -22.60 -13.39 -2.03
CA LYS A 44 -23.59 -13.09 -0.97
C LYS A 44 -22.93 -12.50 0.29
N GLY A 45 -21.61 -12.34 0.31
CA GLY A 45 -20.88 -11.86 1.48
C GLY A 45 -20.87 -12.86 2.65
N THR A 46 -21.05 -14.14 2.38
CA THR A 46 -20.99 -15.23 3.37
C THR A 46 -19.70 -16.03 3.23
N ALA A 47 -19.37 -16.84 4.22
CA ALA A 47 -18.19 -17.69 4.18
C ALA A 47 -18.22 -18.70 3.01
N ASP A 48 -19.42 -19.18 2.66
CA ASP A 48 -19.64 -20.16 1.60
C ASP A 48 -19.80 -19.51 0.21
N ASP A 49 -20.12 -18.21 0.17
CA ASP A 49 -20.31 -17.46 -1.07
C ASP A 49 -19.75 -16.04 -0.88
N HIS A 50 -18.44 -15.93 -1.01
CA HIS A 50 -17.71 -14.67 -0.85
C HIS A 50 -17.31 -14.03 -2.20
N GLY A 51 -17.74 -14.63 -3.34
CA GLY A 51 -17.37 -14.17 -4.68
C GLY A 51 -15.86 -14.00 -4.84
N ASP A 52 -15.44 -12.85 -5.30
CA ASP A 52 -14.03 -12.52 -5.54
C ASP A 52 -13.29 -11.95 -4.31
N LEU A 53 -13.91 -12.03 -3.14
CA LEU A 53 -13.27 -11.58 -1.91
C LEU A 53 -12.37 -12.67 -1.34
N LYS A 54 -11.21 -12.27 -0.84
CA LYS A 54 -10.32 -13.14 -0.06
C LYS A 54 -9.55 -12.34 0.98
N VAL A 55 -9.11 -13.02 2.03
CA VAL A 55 -8.17 -12.43 2.99
C VAL A 55 -6.85 -12.14 2.28
N ILE A 56 -6.45 -10.88 2.22
CA ILE A 56 -5.23 -10.41 1.56
C ILE A 56 -4.09 -10.07 2.52
N GLY A 57 -4.39 -9.89 3.81
CA GLY A 57 -3.39 -9.54 4.82
C GLY A 57 -3.94 -9.60 6.23
N ASN A 58 -3.11 -9.25 7.19
CA ASN A 58 -3.46 -9.17 8.60
C ASN A 58 -2.86 -7.91 9.22
N SER A 59 -3.70 -7.00 9.72
CA SER A 59 -3.26 -5.77 10.38
C SER A 59 -2.63 -6.00 11.75
N MET A 60 -2.90 -7.15 12.38
CA MET A 60 -2.25 -7.54 13.61
C MET A 60 -0.96 -8.32 13.32
N PRO A 61 0.13 -8.03 14.03
CA PRO A 61 1.37 -8.81 13.89
C PRO A 61 1.12 -10.29 14.17
N ARG A 62 1.61 -11.17 13.32
CA ARG A 62 1.57 -12.61 13.61
C ARG A 62 2.58 -13.01 14.65
N TYR A 63 3.71 -12.29 14.72
CA TYR A 63 4.72 -12.48 15.73
C TYR A 63 5.51 -11.20 15.94
N GLU A 64 5.93 -11.03 17.19
CA GLU A 64 6.87 -10.02 17.63
C GLU A 64 8.09 -10.75 18.17
N TYR A 65 9.27 -10.22 17.92
CA TYR A 65 10.51 -10.83 18.35
C TYR A 65 11.54 -9.78 18.74
N SER A 66 12.42 -10.19 19.66
CA SER A 66 13.57 -9.39 20.04
C SER A 66 14.75 -10.29 20.33
N PHE A 67 15.96 -9.78 20.15
CA PHE A 67 17.18 -10.48 20.48
C PHE A 67 18.30 -9.49 20.79
N HIS A 68 19.25 -9.98 21.58
CA HIS A 68 20.49 -9.28 21.87
C HIS A 68 21.65 -9.96 21.15
N LEU A 69 22.56 -9.15 20.65
CA LEU A 69 23.87 -9.57 20.21
C LEU A 69 24.91 -8.82 21.01
N GLY A 70 25.69 -9.54 21.80
CA GLY A 70 26.69 -8.92 22.66
C GLY A 70 28.03 -9.65 22.63
N GLY A 71 29.09 -8.93 22.88
CA GLY A 71 30.42 -9.48 23.00
C GLY A 71 31.36 -8.54 23.77
N ALA A 72 32.38 -9.13 24.38
CA ALA A 72 33.41 -8.36 25.09
C ALA A 72 34.80 -8.84 24.67
N TRP A 73 35.70 -7.88 24.46
CA TRP A 73 37.08 -8.17 24.10
C TRP A 73 38.03 -7.09 24.65
N LYS A 74 39.05 -7.52 25.37
CA LYS A 74 40.08 -6.62 25.95
C LYS A 74 39.52 -5.41 26.70
N GLY A 75 38.46 -5.61 27.47
CA GLY A 75 37.83 -4.56 28.26
C GLY A 75 36.79 -3.73 27.51
N ILE A 76 36.68 -3.84 26.23
CA ILE A 76 35.59 -3.24 25.44
C ILE A 76 34.45 -4.24 25.39
N ASP A 77 33.22 -3.79 25.65
CA ASP A 77 32.02 -4.57 25.46
C ASP A 77 31.03 -3.82 24.57
N LEU A 78 30.31 -4.61 23.78
CA LEU A 78 29.28 -4.13 22.87
C LEU A 78 28.03 -4.97 23.12
N ASP A 79 26.89 -4.32 23.26
CA ASP A 79 25.58 -4.95 23.29
C ASP A 79 24.65 -4.24 22.30
N LEU A 80 24.00 -5.03 21.45
CA LEU A 80 23.05 -4.59 20.45
C LEU A 80 21.70 -5.23 20.74
N TYR A 81 20.68 -4.42 20.92
CA TYR A 81 19.31 -4.89 21.10
C TYR A 81 18.47 -4.63 19.86
N PHE A 82 17.91 -5.71 19.32
CA PHE A 82 17.04 -5.67 18.17
C PHE A 82 15.61 -6.02 18.55
N GLN A 83 14.67 -5.37 17.87
CA GLN A 83 13.25 -5.66 17.97
C GLN A 83 12.63 -5.68 16.57
N GLY A 84 11.75 -6.64 16.32
CA GLY A 84 11.07 -6.76 15.05
C GLY A 84 9.63 -7.22 15.17
N VAL A 85 8.90 -6.93 14.13
CA VAL A 85 7.52 -7.37 13.90
C VAL A 85 7.49 -8.09 12.56
N GLY A 86 6.85 -9.25 12.51
CA GLY A 86 6.74 -10.00 11.27
C GLY A 86 5.31 -10.31 10.87
N LYS A 87 5.09 -10.37 9.57
CA LYS A 87 3.81 -10.62 8.89
C LYS A 87 2.70 -9.71 9.40
N ARG A 88 2.90 -8.43 9.23
CA ARG A 88 1.90 -7.40 9.44
C ARG A 88 1.70 -6.66 8.13
N GLU A 89 0.50 -6.69 7.60
CA GLU A 89 0.10 -5.93 6.43
C GLU A 89 -1.05 -5.00 6.81
N ASP A 90 -1.07 -3.83 6.23
CA ASP A 90 -2.12 -2.85 6.50
C ASP A 90 -2.62 -2.20 5.21
N TRP A 91 -3.94 -2.01 5.16
CA TRP A 91 -4.59 -1.22 4.13
C TRP A 91 -4.76 0.21 4.64
N THR A 92 -3.98 1.10 4.11
CA THR A 92 -4.04 2.51 4.51
C THR A 92 -4.77 3.36 3.48
N THR A 93 -5.63 4.23 3.96
CA THR A 93 -6.34 5.24 3.16
C THR A 93 -5.62 6.59 3.16
N SER A 94 -4.35 6.61 3.55
CA SER A 94 -3.55 7.84 3.54
C SER A 94 -3.27 8.29 2.10
N SER A 95 -3.44 9.57 1.82
CA SER A 95 -3.09 10.21 0.55
C SER A 95 -1.61 10.11 0.19
N LEU A 96 -0.74 9.79 1.14
CA LEU A 96 0.67 9.46 0.88
C LEU A 96 0.84 8.11 0.18
N ASN A 97 -0.02 7.16 0.47
CA ASN A 97 0.05 5.82 -0.10
C ASN A 97 -0.89 5.63 -1.29
N LEU A 98 -2.05 6.26 -1.24
CA LEU A 98 -3.09 6.23 -2.26
C LEU A 98 -3.46 7.68 -2.65
N PRO A 99 -2.56 8.37 -3.37
CA PRO A 99 -2.80 9.75 -3.77
C PRO A 99 -3.98 9.83 -4.73
N ALA A 100 -4.72 10.93 -4.67
CA ALA A 100 -5.94 11.17 -5.44
C ALA A 100 -7.06 10.13 -5.20
N MET A 101 -7.03 9.45 -4.05
CA MET A 101 -8.08 8.54 -3.62
C MET A 101 -9.36 9.29 -3.27
N VAL A 102 -9.21 10.44 -2.63
CA VAL A 102 -10.31 11.37 -2.28
C VAL A 102 -10.13 12.64 -3.09
N HIS A 103 -11.23 13.26 -3.54
CA HIS A 103 -11.13 14.53 -4.23
C HIS A 103 -10.51 15.59 -3.30
N ALA A 104 -9.75 16.51 -3.87
CA ALA A 104 -8.90 17.48 -3.19
C ALA A 104 -7.60 16.94 -2.60
N ASP A 105 -7.29 15.65 -2.75
CA ASP A 105 -5.96 15.17 -2.46
C ASP A 105 -4.93 15.77 -3.40
N VAL A 106 -3.79 16.17 -2.83
CA VAL A 106 -2.67 16.70 -3.60
C VAL A 106 -1.66 15.58 -3.83
N ALA A 107 -1.44 15.24 -5.09
CA ALA A 107 -0.36 14.32 -5.45
C ALA A 107 0.99 15.01 -5.27
N ILE A 108 1.89 14.42 -4.50
CA ILE A 108 3.28 14.89 -4.42
C ILE A 108 4.00 14.63 -5.76
N TYR A 109 5.09 15.34 -6.01
CA TYR A 109 5.81 15.28 -7.28
C TYR A 109 6.17 13.87 -7.73
N SER A 110 6.62 13.01 -6.81
CA SER A 110 6.95 11.61 -7.10
C SER A 110 5.75 10.76 -7.55
N HIS A 111 4.53 11.19 -7.25
CA HIS A 111 3.33 10.50 -7.69
C HIS A 111 2.89 10.92 -9.09
N GLN A 112 3.17 12.17 -9.50
CA GLN A 112 2.66 12.74 -10.75
C GLN A 112 3.08 11.97 -12.00
N THR A 113 4.25 11.34 -11.99
CA THR A 113 4.77 10.55 -13.11
C THR A 113 4.36 9.08 -13.07
N SER A 114 3.65 8.66 -12.03
CA SER A 114 3.32 7.25 -11.78
C SER A 114 1.85 6.90 -12.10
N TYR A 115 1.12 7.80 -12.72
CA TYR A 115 -0.25 7.57 -13.17
C TYR A 115 -0.31 7.18 -14.64
N ASN A 116 -1.24 6.30 -14.98
CA ASN A 116 -1.67 6.13 -16.36
C ASN A 116 -2.47 7.35 -16.83
N LYS A 117 -2.38 7.67 -18.11
CA LYS A 117 -2.95 8.90 -18.64
C LYS A 117 -4.07 8.62 -19.62
N VAL A 118 -5.09 9.46 -19.58
CA VAL A 118 -6.09 9.57 -20.63
C VAL A 118 -5.64 10.67 -21.59
N LEU A 119 -5.61 10.35 -22.89
CA LEU A 119 -5.29 11.32 -23.93
C LEU A 119 -6.58 11.95 -24.42
N TRP A 120 -6.62 13.26 -24.47
CA TRP A 120 -7.75 14.05 -24.89
C TRP A 120 -7.46 14.78 -26.22
N ASN A 121 -8.51 15.16 -26.96
CA ASN A 121 -8.39 16.11 -28.05
C ASN A 121 -7.99 17.51 -27.52
N SER A 122 -7.71 18.45 -28.44
CA SER A 122 -7.22 19.80 -28.11
C SER A 122 -8.16 20.59 -27.19
N ASP A 123 -9.43 20.31 -27.23
CA ASP A 123 -10.51 21.02 -26.51
C ASP A 123 -10.96 20.26 -25.26
N TYR A 124 -10.34 19.13 -24.94
CA TYR A 124 -10.68 18.28 -23.79
C TYR A 124 -12.15 17.78 -23.79
N THR A 125 -12.77 17.67 -24.95
CA THR A 125 -14.17 17.26 -25.11
C THR A 125 -14.32 15.77 -25.40
N ALA A 126 -13.28 15.14 -25.93
CA ALA A 126 -13.30 13.71 -26.30
C ALA A 126 -11.99 13.01 -25.96
N ILE A 127 -12.08 11.77 -25.52
CA ILE A 127 -10.93 10.89 -25.32
C ILE A 127 -10.43 10.40 -26.67
N THR A 128 -9.17 10.63 -26.97
CA THR A 128 -8.51 10.20 -28.22
C THR A 128 -7.68 8.94 -28.02
N GLY A 129 -7.35 8.57 -26.79
CA GLY A 129 -6.56 7.39 -26.49
C GLY A 129 -6.17 7.27 -25.02
N TYR A 130 -5.29 6.34 -24.77
CA TYR A 130 -4.76 6.06 -23.45
C TYR A 130 -3.26 5.83 -23.52
N GLU A 131 -2.51 6.42 -22.60
CA GLU A 131 -1.10 6.12 -22.36
C GLU A 131 -1.01 5.26 -21.09
N VAL A 132 -0.97 3.94 -21.29
CA VAL A 132 -0.94 2.97 -20.21
C VAL A 132 0.45 2.36 -20.11
N ASN A 133 1.06 2.51 -18.95
CA ASN A 133 2.31 1.86 -18.60
C ASN A 133 2.08 0.87 -17.46
N GLN A 134 2.33 -0.41 -17.71
CA GLN A 134 2.17 -1.46 -16.70
C GLN A 134 3.14 -1.31 -15.51
N GLY A 135 4.23 -0.57 -15.68
CA GLY A 135 5.15 -0.20 -14.61
C GLY A 135 4.62 0.90 -13.68
N ASN A 136 3.58 1.61 -14.07
CA ASN A 136 2.98 2.65 -13.26
C ASN A 136 2.36 2.05 -11.98
N ARG A 137 2.60 2.72 -10.87
CA ARG A 137 2.06 2.29 -9.56
C ARG A 137 0.56 2.53 -9.48
N TYR A 138 0.08 3.65 -10.00
CA TYR A 138 -1.29 4.13 -9.84
C TYR A 138 -2.09 4.00 -11.15
N PRO A 139 -3.41 3.78 -11.05
CA PRO A 139 -4.28 3.77 -12.21
C PRO A 139 -4.36 5.16 -12.83
N ARG A 140 -5.16 5.31 -13.86
CA ARG A 140 -5.46 6.64 -14.43
C ARG A 140 -6.17 7.52 -13.41
N LEU A 141 -5.90 8.81 -13.44
CA LEU A 141 -6.65 9.77 -12.67
C LEU A 141 -8.06 9.91 -13.27
N TYR A 142 -9.04 9.82 -12.41
CA TYR A 142 -10.44 9.99 -12.78
C TYR A 142 -10.97 11.32 -12.25
N ARG A 143 -11.61 12.08 -13.12
CA ARG A 143 -12.37 13.25 -12.77
C ARG A 143 -13.79 13.08 -13.29
N GLY A 144 -14.73 12.90 -12.39
CA GLY A 144 -16.15 12.77 -12.70
C GLY A 144 -17.01 13.63 -11.82
N THR A 145 -18.30 13.55 -12.02
CA THR A 145 -19.31 14.17 -11.16
C THR A 145 -20.08 13.08 -10.43
N ASN A 146 -20.38 13.32 -9.15
CA ASN A 146 -21.35 12.51 -8.44
C ASN A 146 -22.77 12.85 -8.89
N ASN A 147 -23.76 12.09 -8.42
CA ASN A 147 -25.18 12.34 -8.73
C ASN A 147 -25.70 13.73 -8.27
N SER A 148 -24.93 14.44 -7.45
CA SER A 148 -25.21 15.79 -6.96
C SER A 148 -24.42 16.86 -7.71
N GLY A 149 -23.71 16.51 -8.80
CA GLY A 149 -22.94 17.46 -9.61
C GLY A 149 -21.55 17.82 -9.07
N GLY A 150 -21.14 17.28 -7.92
CA GLY A 150 -19.79 17.49 -7.37
C GLY A 150 -18.72 16.72 -8.13
N THR A 151 -17.53 17.32 -8.26
CA THR A 151 -16.36 16.61 -8.83
C THR A 151 -15.85 15.57 -7.84
N VAL A 152 -15.58 14.38 -8.34
CA VAL A 152 -15.17 13.24 -7.51
C VAL A 152 -13.93 12.56 -8.07
N SER A 153 -13.10 12.09 -7.16
CA SER A 153 -11.99 11.18 -7.44
C SER A 153 -11.86 10.19 -6.28
N GLY A 154 -11.25 9.06 -6.52
CA GLY A 154 -11.06 8.05 -5.49
C GLY A 154 -12.28 7.16 -5.21
N ILE A 155 -12.25 6.46 -4.08
CA ILE A 155 -13.25 5.46 -3.69
C ILE A 155 -14.58 6.10 -3.28
N ALA A 156 -14.52 7.26 -2.63
CA ALA A 156 -15.67 7.80 -1.90
C ALA A 156 -16.84 8.17 -2.80
N ASN A 157 -16.58 8.44 -4.08
CA ASN A 157 -17.58 9.08 -4.94
C ASN A 157 -17.53 8.64 -6.41
N GLY A 158 -17.09 7.44 -6.70
CA GLY A 158 -17.25 6.88 -8.04
C GLY A 158 -15.99 6.42 -8.76
N CYS A 159 -14.80 6.57 -8.20
CA CYS A 159 -13.62 5.91 -8.74
C CYS A 159 -13.25 4.70 -7.88
N ASN A 160 -13.59 3.52 -8.34
CA ASN A 160 -13.45 2.29 -7.56
C ASN A 160 -12.12 1.56 -7.82
N ASN A 161 -11.10 2.28 -8.28
CA ASN A 161 -9.76 1.74 -8.45
C ASN A 161 -9.06 1.40 -7.13
N TYR A 162 -9.53 1.97 -6.02
CA TYR A 162 -8.90 1.85 -4.70
C TYR A 162 -9.71 1.03 -3.69
N TYR A 163 -10.50 0.08 -4.16
CA TYR A 163 -11.00 -0.96 -3.27
C TYR A 163 -9.85 -1.70 -2.60
N PRO A 164 -10.02 -2.18 -1.37
CA PRO A 164 -9.01 -2.99 -0.69
C PRO A 164 -8.50 -4.11 -1.59
N GLN A 165 -7.21 -4.15 -1.82
CA GLN A 165 -6.58 -5.03 -2.80
C GLN A 165 -5.11 -5.27 -2.47
N SER A 166 -4.56 -6.36 -2.96
CA SER A 166 -3.17 -6.73 -2.70
C SER A 166 -2.13 -5.77 -3.31
N ARG A 167 -2.50 -5.02 -4.37
CA ARG A 167 -1.57 -4.11 -5.06
C ARG A 167 -1.07 -2.98 -4.16
N TYR A 168 -1.93 -2.43 -3.31
CA TYR A 168 -1.63 -1.29 -2.45
C TYR A 168 -1.57 -1.66 -0.97
N LEU A 169 -1.65 -2.95 -0.66
CA LEU A 169 -1.44 -3.43 0.69
C LEU A 169 0.01 -3.14 1.10
N THR A 170 0.17 -2.53 2.27
CA THR A 170 1.48 -2.12 2.77
C THR A 170 2.01 -3.16 3.74
N ASP A 171 3.22 -3.68 3.49
CA ASP A 171 3.93 -4.50 4.45
C ASP A 171 4.50 -3.60 5.56
N MET A 172 4.02 -3.84 6.79
CA MET A 172 4.41 -3.13 8.01
C MET A 172 5.39 -3.96 8.86
N SER A 173 5.94 -5.04 8.31
CA SER A 173 6.97 -5.83 8.96
C SER A 173 8.28 -5.05 9.04
N TYR A 174 8.99 -5.19 10.14
CA TYR A 174 10.27 -4.53 10.32
C TYR A 174 11.21 -5.27 11.28
N LEU A 175 12.49 -4.97 11.14
CA LEU A 175 13.52 -5.22 12.13
C LEU A 175 14.26 -3.91 12.38
N ARG A 176 14.35 -3.49 13.63
CA ARG A 176 15.07 -2.28 14.02
C ARG A 176 16.08 -2.54 15.12
N LEU A 177 17.18 -1.86 15.05
CA LEU A 177 18.14 -1.73 16.15
C LEU A 177 17.59 -0.69 17.14
N LYS A 178 17.28 -1.12 18.37
CA LYS A 178 16.66 -0.29 19.42
C LYS A 178 17.68 0.33 20.34
N ASN A 179 18.74 -0.42 20.64
CA ASN A 179 19.76 0.03 21.55
C ASN A 179 21.15 -0.43 21.11
N VAL A 180 22.11 0.44 21.28
CA VAL A 180 23.54 0.16 21.12
C VAL A 180 24.22 0.59 22.39
N THR A 181 24.80 -0.35 23.11
CA THR A 181 25.57 -0.06 24.31
C THR A 181 27.03 -0.41 24.05
N VAL A 182 27.90 0.55 24.22
CA VAL A 182 29.35 0.35 24.18
C VAL A 182 29.90 0.65 25.56
N GLY A 183 30.54 -0.32 26.14
CA GLY A 183 31.20 -0.17 27.46
C GLY A 183 32.70 -0.37 27.35
N TYR A 184 33.41 0.25 28.27
CA TYR A 184 34.83 -0.01 28.46
C TYR A 184 35.13 -0.23 29.91
N THR A 185 35.64 -1.37 30.26
CA THR A 185 36.10 -1.70 31.64
C THR A 185 37.53 -1.24 31.79
N LEU A 186 37.74 -0.33 32.72
CA LEU A 186 39.06 0.20 33.01
C LEU A 186 40.00 -0.88 33.58
N PRO A 187 41.29 -0.88 33.19
CA PRO A 187 42.29 -1.77 33.76
C PRO A 187 42.40 -1.61 35.26
N LYS A 188 42.49 -2.72 35.99
CA LYS A 188 42.59 -2.72 37.48
C LYS A 188 43.74 -1.88 38.01
N GLU A 189 44.82 -1.75 37.27
CA GLU A 189 46.00 -0.93 37.64
C GLU A 189 45.62 0.55 37.78
N TRP A 190 44.66 1.05 36.99
CA TRP A 190 44.20 2.43 37.06
C TRP A 190 43.20 2.64 38.20
N THR A 191 42.27 1.69 38.36
CA THR A 191 41.20 1.80 39.37
C THR A 191 41.69 1.59 40.79
N ARG A 192 42.73 0.76 41.02
CA ARG A 192 43.36 0.55 42.34
C ARG A 192 43.90 1.83 42.97
N LYS A 193 44.41 2.75 42.16
CA LYS A 193 44.91 4.05 42.64
C LYS A 193 43.81 4.90 43.26
N ALA A 194 42.56 4.68 42.85
CA ALA A 194 41.38 5.39 43.37
C ALA A 194 40.55 4.55 44.34
N TYR A 195 41.09 3.41 44.81
CA TYR A 195 40.35 2.46 45.70
C TYR A 195 39.04 1.94 45.08
N ILE A 196 38.95 1.90 43.75
CA ILE A 196 37.79 1.40 43.03
C ILE A 196 38.13 -0.02 42.53
N GLU A 197 37.26 -0.98 42.88
CA GLU A 197 37.49 -2.38 42.54
C GLU A 197 37.21 -2.66 41.06
N LYS A 198 36.21 -1.99 40.48
CA LYS A 198 35.84 -2.10 39.06
C LYS A 198 35.14 -0.81 38.62
N ALA A 199 35.54 -0.27 37.48
CA ALA A 199 34.84 0.83 36.79
C ALA A 199 34.58 0.46 35.31
N ARG A 200 33.36 0.75 34.85
CA ARG A 200 32.93 0.54 33.49
C ARG A 200 32.17 1.77 32.97
#